data_5761bd542702ad1cec7d9163a8f81b88
#
_entry.id   5761bd542702ad1cec7d9163a8f81b88
#
_cell.length_a   1.000
_cell.length_b   1.000
_cell.length_c   1.000
_cell.angle_alpha   90.00
_cell.angle_beta   90.00
_cell.angle_gamma   90.00
#
_symmetry.space_group_name_H-M   'P 1'
#
loop_
_entity.id
_entity.type
_entity.pdbx_description
1 polymer ?
#
loop_
_entity_poly.entity_id
_entity_poly.type
_entity_poly.pdbx_seq_one_letter_code
_entity_poly.pdbx_strand_id
1 'polypeptide(L)'
;MKKQLFVLPMLALVLSACDNNEVGDVSLGVFTTKDIKLNVLTDPLIPGVTCHVASIEANLDLSDPSDSSIACRQTGDITADMIAVIDKSKDGEIVFKKSKSIFFKTMKIRRIYDAGSQTLMYLSYSTKETSGSYKHSLSTVPLWGTSAYNSDKNKQ
;
A
#
# COMPACT_ATOMS: atom_id res chain seq x y z
N MET A 1 -10.49 -21.09 61.61
CA MET A 1 -11.07 -21.36 60.29
C MET A 1 -10.63 -20.22 59.36
N LYS A 2 -9.58 -20.43 58.53
CA LYS A 2 -9.07 -19.43 57.61
C LYS A 2 -9.73 -19.65 56.24
N LYS A 3 -10.55 -18.68 55.78
CA LYS A 3 -11.13 -18.70 54.44
C LYS A 3 -10.05 -18.24 53.45
N GLN A 4 -9.56 -19.15 52.61
CA GLN A 4 -8.71 -18.79 51.47
C GLN A 4 -9.62 -18.28 50.34
N LEU A 5 -9.38 -17.04 49.97
CA LEU A 5 -10.00 -16.37 48.84
C LEU A 5 -9.18 -16.71 47.57
N PHE A 6 -9.72 -17.57 46.71
CA PHE A 6 -9.15 -17.89 45.41
C PHE A 6 -9.41 -16.71 44.48
N VAL A 7 -8.35 -15.95 44.20
CA VAL A 7 -8.36 -14.94 43.15
C VAL A 7 -8.02 -15.64 41.84
N LEU A 8 -9.02 -15.75 40.96
CA LEU A 8 -8.88 -16.28 39.62
C LEU A 8 -8.23 -15.19 38.74
N PRO A 9 -7.08 -15.39 38.08
CA PRO A 9 -6.54 -14.42 37.18
C PRO A 9 -7.39 -14.41 35.90
N MET A 10 -8.05 -13.29 35.65
CA MET A 10 -8.79 -13.00 34.43
C MET A 10 -7.74 -12.79 33.31
N LEU A 11 -7.55 -13.84 32.49
CA LEU A 11 -6.70 -13.82 31.32
C LEU A 11 -7.37 -12.91 30.26
N ALA A 12 -6.90 -11.65 30.20
CA ALA A 12 -7.30 -10.71 29.16
C ALA A 12 -6.74 -11.21 27.82
N LEU A 13 -7.60 -11.82 26.99
CA LEU A 13 -7.30 -12.04 25.58
C LEU A 13 -7.18 -10.67 24.91
N VAL A 14 -5.95 -10.27 24.64
CA VAL A 14 -5.65 -9.18 23.74
C VAL A 14 -5.97 -9.68 22.33
N LEU A 15 -7.17 -9.39 21.84
CA LEU A 15 -7.51 -9.52 20.44
C LEU A 15 -6.62 -8.52 19.69
N SER A 16 -5.53 -9.03 19.13
CA SER A 16 -4.77 -8.30 18.11
C SER A 16 -5.74 -8.04 16.96
N ALA A 17 -6.26 -6.82 16.86
CA ALA A 17 -6.92 -6.36 15.66
C ALA A 17 -5.89 -6.45 14.53
N CYS A 18 -5.98 -7.48 13.70
CA CYS A 18 -5.34 -7.47 12.39
C CYS A 18 -5.93 -6.26 11.67
N ASP A 19 -5.08 -5.28 11.39
CA ASP A 19 -5.43 -4.14 10.56
C ASP A 19 -5.62 -4.68 9.13
N ASN A 20 -6.84 -5.18 8.88
CA ASN A 20 -7.23 -5.73 7.59
C ASN A 20 -7.58 -4.56 6.68
N ASN A 21 -6.54 -4.01 6.02
CA ASN A 21 -6.71 -3.08 4.91
C ASN A 21 -7.32 -3.75 3.66
N GLU A 22 -7.79 -4.99 3.79
CA GLU A 22 -8.49 -5.71 2.74
C GLU A 22 -9.92 -5.19 2.62
N VAL A 23 -10.29 -4.74 1.43
CA VAL A 23 -11.61 -4.19 1.10
C VAL A 23 -12.35 -5.03 0.07
N GLY A 24 -11.75 -6.08 -0.44
CA GLY A 24 -12.39 -7.01 -1.37
C GLY A 24 -11.56 -8.26 -1.61
N ASP A 25 -12.28 -9.33 -1.93
CA ASP A 25 -11.74 -10.65 -2.23
C ASP A 25 -12.56 -11.27 -3.38
N VAL A 26 -11.87 -11.66 -4.44
CA VAL A 26 -12.50 -12.27 -5.62
C VAL A 26 -11.85 -13.62 -5.89
N SER A 27 -12.61 -14.69 -5.65
CA SER A 27 -12.15 -16.03 -5.97
C SER A 27 -12.04 -16.25 -7.48
N LEU A 28 -10.95 -16.85 -7.91
CA LEU A 28 -10.71 -17.19 -9.32
C LEU A 28 -11.32 -18.54 -9.72
N GLY A 29 -12.07 -19.18 -8.82
CA GLY A 29 -12.86 -20.38 -9.08
C GLY A 29 -12.55 -21.56 -8.18
N VAL A 30 -13.45 -22.55 -8.19
CA VAL A 30 -13.42 -23.72 -7.28
C VAL A 30 -12.25 -24.68 -7.49
N PHE A 31 -11.56 -24.59 -8.61
CA PHE A 31 -10.40 -25.43 -8.95
C PHE A 31 -9.06 -24.71 -8.82
N THR A 32 -9.05 -23.49 -8.28
CA THR A 32 -7.83 -22.73 -8.04
C THR A 32 -7.73 -22.32 -6.58
N THR A 33 -6.52 -22.34 -6.05
CA THR A 33 -6.21 -21.83 -4.71
C THR A 33 -5.84 -20.35 -4.72
N LYS A 34 -6.13 -19.65 -5.84
CA LYS A 34 -5.73 -18.25 -6.06
C LYS A 34 -6.96 -17.35 -5.98
N ASP A 35 -6.80 -16.25 -5.26
CA ASP A 35 -7.79 -15.21 -5.11
C ASP A 35 -7.17 -13.85 -5.46
N ILE A 36 -8.00 -12.92 -5.95
CA ILE A 36 -7.61 -11.52 -6.13
C ILE A 36 -8.02 -10.78 -4.87
N LYS A 37 -7.03 -10.29 -4.13
CA LYS A 37 -7.24 -9.46 -2.94
C LYS A 37 -7.12 -7.99 -3.28
N LEU A 38 -8.08 -7.21 -2.79
CA LEU A 38 -8.11 -5.76 -2.90
C LEU A 38 -7.78 -5.15 -1.55
N ASN A 39 -6.71 -4.39 -1.50
CA ASN A 39 -6.27 -3.70 -0.29
C ASN A 39 -6.31 -2.19 -0.50
N VAL A 40 -6.66 -1.47 0.55
CA VAL A 40 -6.58 -0.01 0.61
C VAL A 40 -5.32 0.42 1.33
N LEU A 41 -4.71 1.49 0.85
CA LEU A 41 -3.53 2.10 1.43
C LEU A 41 -3.70 3.62 1.41
N THR A 42 -3.54 4.25 2.56
CA THR A 42 -3.41 5.71 2.66
C THR A 42 -1.94 6.09 2.79
N ASP A 43 -1.50 7.09 2.04
CA ASP A 43 -0.12 7.56 2.14
C ASP A 43 0.15 8.16 3.54
N PRO A 44 1.17 7.67 4.27
CA PRO A 44 1.40 8.09 5.66
C PRO A 44 1.79 9.55 5.82
N LEU A 45 2.42 10.17 4.81
CA LEU A 45 2.81 11.59 4.82
C LEU A 45 1.84 12.48 4.06
N ILE A 46 1.01 11.88 3.18
CA ILE A 46 0.01 12.59 2.38
C ILE A 46 -1.35 11.89 2.55
N PRO A 47 -2.00 12.03 3.71
CA PRO A 47 -3.26 11.34 4.01
C PRO A 47 -4.40 11.71 3.04
N GLY A 48 -4.25 12.79 2.27
CA GLY A 48 -5.13 13.15 1.17
C GLY A 48 -5.04 12.24 -0.06
N VAL A 49 -4.15 11.22 -0.07
CA VAL A 49 -4.04 10.23 -1.14
C VAL A 49 -4.36 8.83 -0.63
N THR A 50 -5.28 8.17 -1.34
CA THR A 50 -5.63 6.77 -1.11
C THR A 50 -5.36 5.95 -2.36
N CYS A 51 -4.69 4.82 -2.18
CA CYS A 51 -4.41 3.85 -3.23
C CYS A 51 -5.18 2.54 -2.98
N HIS A 52 -5.72 1.96 -4.04
CA HIS A 52 -6.25 0.60 -4.06
C HIS A 52 -5.26 -0.29 -4.78
N VAL A 53 -4.92 -1.41 -4.18
CA VAL A 53 -3.96 -2.37 -4.71
C VAL A 53 -4.67 -3.71 -4.88
N ALA A 54 -4.76 -4.16 -6.12
CA ALA A 54 -5.19 -5.52 -6.42
C ALA A 54 -3.96 -6.42 -6.55
N SER A 55 -4.00 -7.58 -5.91
CA SER A 55 -2.91 -8.55 -6.00
C SER A 55 -3.44 -9.97 -5.91
N ILE A 56 -2.81 -10.90 -6.63
CA ILE A 56 -3.12 -12.32 -6.51
C ILE A 56 -2.47 -12.88 -5.25
N GLU A 57 -3.25 -13.61 -4.45
CA GLU A 57 -2.76 -14.40 -3.33
C GLU A 57 -3.07 -15.88 -3.58
N ALA A 58 -2.10 -16.75 -3.30
CA ALA A 58 -2.25 -18.19 -3.40
C ALA A 58 -2.02 -18.80 -2.02
N ASN A 59 -3.00 -19.57 -1.54
CA ASN A 59 -2.95 -20.14 -0.18
C ASN A 59 -2.02 -21.34 -0.05
N LEU A 60 -1.74 -22.07 -1.14
CA LEU A 60 -0.96 -23.33 -1.10
C LEU A 60 0.02 -23.50 -2.26
N ASP A 61 0.21 -22.49 -3.11
CA ASP A 61 1.04 -22.60 -4.30
C ASP A 61 2.42 -21.97 -4.08
N LEU A 62 3.47 -22.73 -4.43
CA LEU A 62 4.85 -22.23 -4.52
C LEU A 62 5.04 -21.30 -5.71
N SER A 63 4.05 -21.22 -6.61
CA SER A 63 4.05 -20.30 -7.73
C SER A 63 3.88 -18.85 -7.25
N ASP A 64 4.49 -17.94 -7.97
CA ASP A 64 4.60 -16.55 -7.60
C ASP A 64 3.48 -15.69 -8.18
N PRO A 65 2.42 -15.38 -7.45
CA PRO A 65 1.51 -14.33 -7.85
C PRO A 65 2.17 -12.96 -7.60
N SER A 66 3.10 -12.59 -8.47
CA SER A 66 3.75 -11.26 -8.41
C SER A 66 2.94 -10.17 -9.10
N ASP A 67 1.82 -10.54 -9.74
CA ASP A 67 0.96 -9.59 -10.41
C ASP A 67 0.22 -8.74 -9.40
N SER A 68 0.46 -7.43 -9.47
CA SER A 68 -0.27 -6.43 -8.72
C SER A 68 -0.54 -5.22 -9.60
N SER A 69 -1.70 -4.62 -9.41
CA SER A 69 -2.05 -3.34 -10.00
C SER A 69 -2.30 -2.32 -8.90
N ILE A 70 -2.09 -1.05 -9.20
CA ILE A 70 -2.31 0.05 -8.27
C ILE A 70 -3.13 1.14 -8.93
N ALA A 71 -4.10 1.68 -8.20
CA ALA A 71 -4.87 2.86 -8.56
C ALA A 71 -4.91 3.81 -7.37
N CYS A 72 -4.29 4.97 -7.51
CA CYS A 72 -4.26 6.01 -6.49
C CYS A 72 -5.09 7.21 -6.92
N ARG A 73 -5.74 7.86 -5.96
CA ARG A 73 -6.53 9.07 -6.19
C ARG A 73 -6.42 10.01 -5.01
N GLN A 74 -6.70 11.28 -5.26
CA GLN A 74 -6.95 12.24 -4.22
C GLN A 74 -8.27 11.89 -3.51
N THR A 75 -8.24 11.81 -2.19
CA THR A 75 -9.39 11.56 -1.31
C THR A 75 -9.54 12.61 -0.22
N GLY A 76 -8.59 13.52 -0.14
CA GLY A 76 -8.58 14.65 0.78
C GLY A 76 -7.68 15.77 0.25
N ASP A 77 -7.50 16.82 1.03
CA ASP A 77 -6.61 17.91 0.65
C ASP A 77 -5.15 17.47 0.68
N ILE A 78 -4.35 18.02 -0.25
CA ILE A 78 -2.91 17.87 -0.31
C ILE A 78 -2.32 19.27 -0.17
N THR A 79 -1.60 19.49 0.93
CA THR A 79 -1.07 20.81 1.27
C THR A 79 0.40 20.97 0.84
N ALA A 80 0.84 22.24 0.71
CA ALA A 80 2.23 22.54 0.41
C ALA A 80 3.18 22.00 1.48
N ASP A 81 2.79 21.99 2.76
CA ASP A 81 3.58 21.45 3.86
C ASP A 81 3.78 19.93 3.73
N MET A 82 2.76 19.19 3.30
CA MET A 82 2.90 17.76 3.00
C MET A 82 3.92 17.53 1.89
N ILE A 83 3.89 18.34 0.83
CA ILE A 83 4.87 18.23 -0.26
C ILE A 83 6.26 18.71 0.18
N ALA A 84 6.38 19.58 1.17
CA ALA A 84 7.66 20.05 1.66
C ALA A 84 8.47 18.95 2.36
N VAL A 85 7.81 18.02 3.06
CA VAL A 85 8.45 17.01 3.90
C VAL A 85 8.73 15.67 3.22
N ILE A 86 8.19 15.43 2.01
CA ILE A 86 8.43 14.18 1.28
C ILE A 86 9.82 14.15 0.64
N ASP A 87 10.32 12.95 0.42
CA ASP A 87 11.54 12.75 -0.37
C ASP A 87 11.29 13.14 -1.84
N LYS A 88 12.14 14.04 -2.36
CA LYS A 88 12.10 14.56 -3.74
C LYS A 88 13.23 14.01 -4.61
N SER A 89 13.95 13.01 -4.14
CA SER A 89 14.94 12.31 -4.93
C SER A 89 14.28 11.57 -6.10
N LYS A 90 15.06 11.23 -7.12
CA LYS A 90 14.55 10.56 -8.33
C LYS A 90 13.98 9.17 -8.05
N ASP A 91 14.45 8.51 -7.03
CA ASP A 91 13.97 7.20 -6.63
C ASP A 91 12.90 7.27 -5.52
N GLY A 92 12.67 8.44 -4.91
CA GLY A 92 11.63 8.68 -3.92
C GLY A 92 11.74 7.76 -2.70
N GLU A 93 10.64 7.53 -1.99
CA GLU A 93 10.61 6.74 -0.77
C GLU A 93 9.58 5.61 -0.80
N ILE A 94 9.85 4.54 -0.06
CA ILE A 94 8.93 3.41 0.09
C ILE A 94 7.86 3.81 1.11
N VAL A 95 6.61 3.91 0.65
CA VAL A 95 5.45 4.23 1.49
C VAL A 95 4.71 3.00 1.99
N PHE A 96 4.93 1.85 1.34
CA PHE A 96 4.34 0.59 1.76
C PHE A 96 5.22 -0.59 1.38
N LYS A 97 5.22 -1.60 2.26
CA LYS A 97 5.93 -2.87 2.05
C LYS A 97 5.11 -4.00 2.63
N LYS A 98 4.71 -4.96 1.79
CA LYS A 98 4.02 -6.19 2.22
C LYS A 98 4.87 -7.40 1.84
N SER A 99 5.29 -8.17 2.83
CA SER A 99 5.91 -9.48 2.58
C SER A 99 4.82 -10.50 2.30
N LYS A 100 4.88 -11.15 1.14
CA LYS A 100 3.81 -12.05 0.65
C LYS A 100 4.15 -13.53 0.80
N SER A 101 5.31 -13.90 1.33
CA SER A 101 5.71 -15.30 1.42
C SER A 101 6.88 -15.51 2.38
N ILE A 102 6.94 -16.71 2.98
CA ILE A 102 8.11 -17.22 3.69
C ILE A 102 9.36 -17.33 2.81
N PHE A 103 9.24 -17.21 1.47
CA PHE A 103 10.33 -17.31 0.50
C PHE A 103 10.73 -15.95 -0.11
N PHE A 104 10.76 -14.86 0.68
CA PHE A 104 11.37 -13.57 0.30
C PHE A 104 10.66 -12.75 -0.78
N LYS A 105 9.37 -12.96 -1.02
CA LYS A 105 8.60 -12.14 -1.95
C LYS A 105 8.09 -10.88 -1.25
N THR A 106 8.49 -9.73 -1.74
CA THR A 106 8.08 -8.44 -1.18
C THR A 106 7.51 -7.56 -2.27
N MET A 107 6.24 -7.20 -2.12
CA MET A 107 5.66 -6.09 -2.87
C MET A 107 6.02 -4.78 -2.15
N LYS A 108 6.50 -3.81 -2.90
CA LYS A 108 6.78 -2.46 -2.42
C LYS A 108 5.97 -1.47 -3.22
N ILE A 109 5.56 -0.40 -2.56
CA ILE A 109 5.00 0.79 -3.21
C ILE A 109 5.91 1.95 -2.86
N ARG A 110 6.36 2.64 -3.90
CA ARG A 110 7.26 3.77 -3.80
C ARG A 110 6.54 5.03 -4.28
N ARG A 111 6.61 6.10 -3.51
CA ARG A 111 6.16 7.43 -3.92
C ARG A 111 7.35 8.18 -4.51
N ILE A 112 7.15 8.76 -5.69
CA ILE A 112 8.10 9.61 -6.40
C ILE A 112 7.37 10.91 -6.72
N TYR A 113 8.04 12.04 -6.53
CA TYR A 113 7.47 13.35 -6.86
C TYR A 113 8.08 13.90 -8.14
N ASP A 114 7.25 14.06 -9.17
CA ASP A 114 7.61 14.81 -10.36
C ASP A 114 7.32 16.29 -10.14
N ALA A 115 8.38 17.05 -9.89
CA ALA A 115 8.28 18.48 -9.65
C ALA A 115 7.93 19.27 -10.93
N GLY A 116 8.22 18.74 -12.11
CA GLY A 116 7.93 19.37 -13.40
C GLY A 116 6.43 19.40 -13.68
N SER A 117 5.77 18.26 -13.57
CA SER A 117 4.32 18.15 -13.76
C SER A 117 3.52 18.33 -12.46
N GLN A 118 4.18 18.56 -11.32
CA GLN A 118 3.55 18.65 -10.00
C GLN A 118 2.64 17.44 -9.71
N THR A 119 3.21 16.24 -9.88
CA THR A 119 2.46 14.99 -9.81
C THR A 119 3.14 14.03 -8.83
N LEU A 120 2.35 13.40 -7.96
CA LEU A 120 2.77 12.28 -7.14
C LEU A 120 2.61 11.00 -7.96
N MET A 121 3.68 10.21 -8.05
CA MET A 121 3.70 8.92 -8.73
C MET A 121 3.84 7.81 -7.69
N TYR A 122 3.00 6.79 -7.79
CA TYR A 122 3.01 5.61 -6.93
C TYR A 122 3.35 4.39 -7.76
N LEU A 123 4.56 3.87 -7.57
CA LEU A 123 5.07 2.70 -8.27
C LEU A 123 4.95 1.47 -7.38
N SER A 124 4.06 0.55 -7.75
CA SER A 124 4.00 -0.80 -7.16
C SER A 124 4.93 -1.72 -7.92
N TYR A 125 5.78 -2.49 -7.24
CA TYR A 125 6.68 -3.43 -7.87
C TYR A 125 7.02 -4.61 -6.97
N SER A 126 7.32 -5.75 -7.60
CA SER A 126 7.87 -6.94 -6.95
C SER A 126 9.39 -6.86 -6.92
N THR A 127 9.99 -7.30 -5.82
CA THR A 127 11.47 -7.40 -5.70
C THR A 127 12.00 -8.72 -6.24
N LYS A 128 11.14 -9.61 -6.73
CA LYS A 128 11.52 -10.88 -7.33
C LYS A 128 11.23 -10.86 -8.83
N GLU A 129 12.22 -11.27 -9.59
CA GLU A 129 12.06 -11.53 -11.02
C GLU A 129 11.16 -12.75 -11.24
N THR A 130 10.21 -12.62 -12.16
CA THR A 130 9.32 -13.71 -12.57
C THR A 130 9.32 -13.79 -14.08
N SER A 131 9.72 -14.93 -14.63
CA SER A 131 9.76 -15.16 -16.10
C SER A 131 10.55 -14.08 -16.86
N GLY A 132 11.68 -13.61 -16.32
CA GLY A 132 12.52 -12.59 -16.94
C GLY A 132 11.99 -11.16 -16.79
N SER A 133 11.01 -10.91 -15.93
CA SER A 133 10.44 -9.58 -15.73
C SER A 133 10.11 -9.32 -14.25
N TYR A 134 10.40 -8.09 -13.81
CA TYR A 134 9.93 -7.56 -12.55
C TYR A 134 8.56 -6.92 -12.76
N LYS A 135 7.51 -7.54 -12.25
CA LYS A 135 6.15 -7.02 -12.36
C LYS A 135 6.02 -5.69 -11.64
N HIS A 136 5.49 -4.70 -12.32
CA HIS A 136 5.29 -3.35 -11.79
C HIS A 136 4.07 -2.68 -12.40
N SER A 137 3.51 -1.72 -11.67
CA SER A 137 2.42 -0.87 -12.14
C SER A 137 2.56 0.54 -11.56
N LEU A 138 2.13 1.54 -12.30
CA LEU A 138 2.24 2.94 -11.97
C LEU A 138 0.86 3.58 -11.87
N SER A 139 0.66 4.39 -10.82
CA SER A 139 -0.48 5.28 -10.68
C SER A 139 0.00 6.70 -10.39
N THR A 140 -0.72 7.71 -10.88
CA THR A 140 -0.36 9.11 -10.73
C THR A 140 -1.50 9.90 -10.10
N VAL A 141 -1.14 10.84 -9.22
CA VAL A 141 -2.07 11.79 -8.58
C VAL A 141 -1.53 13.19 -8.82
N PRO A 142 -2.12 13.95 -9.76
CA PRO A 142 -1.69 15.34 -10.00
C PRO A 142 -2.07 16.22 -8.80
N LEU A 143 -1.26 17.25 -8.54
CA LEU A 143 -1.58 18.24 -7.50
C LEU A 143 -2.61 19.27 -7.96
N TRP A 144 -3.01 19.22 -9.23
CA TRP A 144 -4.03 20.12 -9.79
C TRP A 144 -5.30 20.10 -8.92
N GLY A 145 -5.78 21.28 -8.55
CA GLY A 145 -6.97 21.44 -7.72
C GLY A 145 -6.74 21.25 -6.22
N THR A 146 -5.49 21.05 -5.77
CA THR A 146 -5.11 20.99 -4.35
C THR A 146 -4.47 22.30 -3.88
N SER A 147 -4.39 22.52 -2.57
CA SER A 147 -3.69 23.68 -2.00
C SER A 147 -2.16 23.63 -2.18
N ALA A 148 -1.61 22.46 -2.52
CA ALA A 148 -0.19 22.29 -2.85
C ALA A 148 0.17 22.70 -4.28
N TYR A 149 -0.81 22.87 -5.17
CA TYR A 149 -0.55 23.20 -6.57
C TYR A 149 -0.03 24.62 -6.74
N ASN A 150 1.09 24.77 -7.43
CA ASN A 150 1.67 26.08 -7.75
C ASN A 150 1.44 26.41 -9.23
N SER A 151 0.47 27.31 -9.49
CA SER A 151 0.12 27.76 -10.85
C SER A 151 1.23 28.55 -11.56
N ASP A 152 2.17 29.13 -10.82
CA ASP A 152 3.22 29.97 -11.40
C ASP A 152 4.33 29.17 -12.07
N LYS A 153 4.49 27.89 -11.71
CA LYS A 153 5.46 26.99 -12.35
C LYS A 153 5.10 26.59 -13.79
N ASN A 154 3.85 26.69 -14.18
CA ASN A 154 3.36 26.26 -15.49
C ASN A 154 3.25 27.42 -16.51
N LYS A 155 3.78 28.60 -16.19
CA LYS A 155 3.77 29.78 -17.09
C LYS A 155 5.08 29.97 -17.87
N GLN A 156 5.96 28.94 -17.86
CA GLN A 156 7.20 28.94 -18.64
C GLN A 156 7.07 28.13 -19.91
#